data_b208e91a58077ad4c6a739d952be87b2
#
_entry.id   b208e91a58077ad4c6a739d952be87b2
#
_cell.length_a   1.000
_cell.length_b   1.000
_cell.length_c   1.000
_cell.angle_alpha   90.00
_cell.angle_beta   90.00
_cell.angle_gamma   90.00
#
_symmetry.space_group_name_H-M   'P 1'
#
loop_
_entity.id
_entity.type
_entity.pdbx_description
1 polymer ?
#
loop_
_entity_poly.entity_id
_entity_poly.type
_entity_poly.pdbx_seq_one_letter_code
_entity_poly.pdbx_strand_id
1 'polypeptide(L)'
;MGWVITLHRMVLDYPTRRRLLASGAAVSAAALAGCIGGGGSGDGDRFHFTQEQSREEQFDPVVSNDAYSFQVIQLVFDGLYEYDEGLELQPKLAAGEPTVERDGTRYIFELVEGATFHNGDEVTAGDVAHSFTAPVEEETENASEYDMIESTEVIDDYQLQVDLGEEPYGPFELATMGVTVVPESVRTEDREAFNTDPVGSGPFEFADLQENEYVDLERNDDYWGDLEPNLEEVRFVAHGDPAGRVSDIRASNTDVIAGIPNDDWDVLENEDGVTLHSAESPTFMYMAFNCNEGPTTTPEVRQAIAHSFSMQDFIESNAGNVSSPMYSPIPPVVNEVWGFPEEEYQEMLPEYDPDQAQSLLDEHAPDDFTPTIITPEGIRAQLAERIATRLDEIGYGADVQVLDFATLVDTYTSGNADDYQMYLLGWTGGPDPDYYLYPLFHESQAGTNQGHYYGGSDGFHEAIAEGRNSAGQENRYDIYEPVIREIVDQLPVLPAFTQDNTMASRNYVQDLQAHPEVTRNPTLVAEYTNVSME
;
A
#
# COMPACT_ATOMS: atom_id res chain seq x y z
N MET A 1 -7.52 -12.82 -12.31
CA MET A 1 -7.42 -11.48 -12.93
C MET A 1 -6.96 -10.57 -11.82
N GLY A 2 -5.67 -10.27 -11.83
CA GLY A 2 -4.97 -9.70 -10.70
C GLY A 2 -5.38 -8.26 -10.38
N TRP A 3 -5.11 -7.89 -9.17
CA TRP A 3 -5.18 -6.57 -8.59
C TRP A 3 -4.78 -5.48 -9.59
N VAL A 4 -5.73 -4.91 -10.26
CA VAL A 4 -5.67 -3.53 -10.61
C VAL A 4 -6.29 -2.82 -9.40
N ILE A 5 -5.48 -2.62 -8.32
CA ILE A 5 -5.74 -1.42 -7.54
C ILE A 5 -5.76 -0.37 -8.63
N THR A 6 -6.90 0.16 -8.87
CA THR A 6 -7.11 1.20 -9.86
C THR A 6 -6.39 2.45 -9.39
N LEU A 7 -5.04 2.41 -9.37
CA LEU A 7 -4.17 3.59 -9.45
C LEU A 7 -4.47 4.41 -10.73
N HIS A 8 -5.53 4.06 -11.42
CA HIS A 8 -6.02 4.73 -12.61
C HIS A 8 -6.58 6.13 -12.34
N ARG A 9 -6.51 6.62 -11.09
CA ARG A 9 -6.99 7.96 -10.77
C ARG A 9 -6.16 8.73 -9.72
N MET A 10 -4.86 8.50 -9.61
CA MET A 10 -3.99 9.48 -8.95
C MET A 10 -3.51 10.55 -9.93
N VAL A 11 -4.42 11.24 -10.59
CA VAL A 11 -4.11 12.50 -11.25
C VAL A 11 -4.36 13.61 -10.26
N LEU A 12 -3.31 14.13 -9.68
CA LEU A 12 -3.32 15.44 -9.04
C LEU A 12 -3.56 16.50 -10.13
N ASP A 13 -4.81 16.92 -10.30
CA ASP A 13 -5.17 18.07 -11.11
C ASP A 13 -4.77 19.35 -10.35
N TYR A 14 -3.51 19.78 -10.47
CA TYR A 14 -3.12 21.12 -10.08
C TYR A 14 -3.67 22.12 -11.11
N PRO A 15 -4.57 23.04 -10.73
CA PRO A 15 -5.03 24.07 -11.66
C PRO A 15 -3.87 25.00 -12.02
N THR A 16 -3.47 24.96 -13.27
CA THR A 16 -2.51 25.87 -13.88
C THR A 16 -2.88 27.32 -13.58
N ARG A 17 -1.95 28.03 -12.94
CA ARG A 17 -1.97 29.50 -12.75
C ARG A 17 -1.93 30.24 -14.09
N ARG A 18 -3.06 30.26 -14.82
CA ARG A 18 -3.25 31.18 -15.94
C ARG A 18 -4.71 31.32 -16.29
N ARG A 19 -5.46 32.08 -15.45
CA ARG A 19 -6.66 32.86 -15.85
C ARG A 19 -7.29 33.51 -14.63
N LEU A 20 -6.70 34.62 -14.17
CA LEU A 20 -7.37 35.59 -13.30
C LEU A 20 -6.71 36.96 -13.47
N LEU A 21 -7.01 37.56 -14.61
CA LEU A 21 -6.91 39.01 -14.82
C LEU A 21 -8.04 39.40 -15.77
N ALA A 22 -9.21 39.66 -15.23
CA ALA A 22 -10.15 40.70 -15.68
C ALA A 22 -11.51 40.48 -15.02
N SER A 23 -11.77 41.17 -13.94
CA SER A 23 -13.02 41.91 -13.69
C SER A 23 -12.94 42.51 -12.28
N GLY A 24 -12.66 43.81 -12.24
CA GLY A 24 -12.81 44.61 -11.04
C GLY A 24 -14.29 44.90 -10.79
N ALA A 25 -14.72 44.76 -9.56
CA ALA A 25 -15.81 45.51 -8.98
C ALA A 25 -15.70 45.43 -7.45
N ALA A 26 -15.63 46.61 -6.86
CA ALA A 26 -15.54 46.82 -5.44
C ALA A 26 -16.73 46.24 -4.67
N VAL A 27 -16.45 45.51 -3.57
CA VAL A 27 -17.37 45.38 -2.44
C VAL A 27 -16.59 45.40 -1.13
N SER A 28 -16.86 46.43 -0.39
CA SER A 28 -16.87 46.64 1.05
C SER A 28 -16.07 45.70 1.97
N ALA A 29 -15.04 46.24 2.59
CA ALA A 29 -14.48 45.72 3.83
C ALA A 29 -15.54 45.71 4.93
N ALA A 30 -16.03 44.51 5.27
CA ALA A 30 -16.65 44.24 6.56
C ALA A 30 -15.59 43.53 7.41
N ALA A 31 -15.13 44.21 8.44
CA ALA A 31 -14.25 43.70 9.44
C ALA A 31 -14.91 42.50 10.12
N LEU A 32 -14.43 41.31 9.86
CA LEU A 32 -14.56 40.15 10.74
C LEU A 32 -13.34 40.13 11.66
N ALA A 33 -13.41 40.97 12.70
CA ALA A 33 -12.73 40.74 13.94
C ALA A 33 -13.57 39.72 14.70
N GLY A 34 -13.41 38.42 14.34
CA GLY A 34 -13.93 37.29 15.08
C GLY A 34 -12.82 36.78 15.97
N CYS A 35 -13.03 36.92 17.23
CA CYS A 35 -12.28 36.58 18.40
C CYS A 35 -11.42 35.32 18.24
N ILE A 36 -10.11 35.48 18.19
CA ILE A 36 -9.21 34.52 18.79
C ILE A 36 -9.35 34.73 20.31
N GLY A 37 -10.31 34.04 20.88
CA GLY A 37 -10.49 33.87 22.31
C GLY A 37 -9.98 32.49 22.67
N GLY A 38 -8.76 32.43 23.16
CA GLY A 38 -8.32 31.27 23.90
C GLY A 38 -9.26 31.03 25.08
N GLY A 39 -9.71 29.81 25.23
CA GLY A 39 -10.52 29.38 26.33
C GLY A 39 -10.74 27.88 26.15
N GLY A 40 -9.79 27.09 26.63
CA GLY A 40 -10.00 25.67 26.74
C GLY A 40 -11.22 25.40 27.61
N SER A 41 -12.10 24.56 27.10
CA SER A 41 -12.97 23.66 27.85
C SER A 41 -13.82 22.91 26.83
N GLY A 42 -13.51 21.67 26.53
CA GLY A 42 -14.38 20.76 25.84
C GLY A 42 -13.76 19.83 24.79
N ASP A 43 -12.47 20.02 24.44
CA ASP A 43 -11.79 19.16 23.46
C ASP A 43 -10.54 18.47 24.07
N GLY A 44 -10.43 18.46 25.39
CA GLY A 44 -9.22 18.02 26.11
C GLY A 44 -9.02 16.52 26.24
N ASP A 45 -10.00 15.73 25.86
CA ASP A 45 -9.96 14.26 26.00
C ASP A 45 -10.11 13.54 24.64
N ARG A 46 -10.29 14.26 23.53
CA ARG A 46 -10.41 13.68 22.18
C ARG A 46 -9.05 13.59 21.51
N PHE A 47 -8.73 12.42 20.99
CA PHE A 47 -7.53 12.18 20.19
C PHE A 47 -7.74 12.61 18.74
N HIS A 48 -6.84 13.46 18.19
CA HIS A 48 -6.90 13.96 16.84
C HIS A 48 -5.81 13.33 15.97
N PHE A 49 -6.24 12.59 14.95
CA PHE A 49 -5.39 12.02 13.92
C PHE A 49 -5.62 12.74 12.60
N THR A 50 -4.59 13.42 12.08
CA THR A 50 -4.68 14.16 10.81
C THR A 50 -4.03 13.36 9.69
N GLN A 51 -4.84 13.04 8.70
CA GLN A 51 -4.46 12.23 7.54
C GLN A 51 -4.68 12.97 6.23
N GLU A 52 -4.27 12.39 5.11
CA GLU A 52 -4.65 12.86 3.79
C GLU A 52 -6.16 12.71 3.61
N GLN A 53 -6.74 13.55 2.75
CA GLN A 53 -8.16 13.49 2.46
C GLN A 53 -8.51 12.27 1.61
N SER A 54 -9.45 11.44 2.07
CA SER A 54 -10.10 10.44 1.23
C SER A 54 -10.76 11.08 0.01
N ARG A 55 -10.78 10.37 -1.10
CA ARG A 55 -11.45 10.82 -2.31
C ARG A 55 -12.93 10.54 -2.31
N GLU A 56 -13.29 9.42 -1.71
CA GLU A 56 -14.63 8.90 -1.60
C GLU A 56 -14.78 8.39 -0.17
N GLU A 57 -15.30 9.19 0.73
CA GLU A 57 -15.53 8.81 2.13
C GLU A 57 -16.55 7.67 2.19
N GLN A 58 -16.07 6.44 2.08
CA GLN A 58 -16.84 5.21 2.06
C GLN A 58 -16.39 4.31 3.20
N PHE A 59 -17.30 4.06 4.17
CA PHE A 59 -17.01 3.28 5.36
C PHE A 59 -17.69 1.91 5.39
N ASP A 60 -18.31 1.49 4.28
CA ASP A 60 -18.73 0.11 4.05
C ASP A 60 -17.55 -0.70 3.48
N PRO A 61 -16.98 -1.68 4.23
CA PRO A 61 -15.82 -2.47 3.79
C PRO A 61 -16.03 -3.21 2.45
N VAL A 62 -17.27 -3.55 2.13
CA VAL A 62 -17.61 -4.28 0.89
C VAL A 62 -17.37 -3.43 -0.36
N VAL A 63 -17.52 -2.10 -0.25
CA VAL A 63 -17.39 -1.19 -1.40
C VAL A 63 -16.18 -0.27 -1.32
N SER A 64 -15.64 -0.02 -0.11
CA SER A 64 -14.50 0.86 0.09
C SER A 64 -13.23 0.25 -0.52
N ASN A 65 -12.48 1.06 -1.26
CA ASN A 65 -11.16 0.70 -1.82
C ASN A 65 -10.11 1.80 -1.59
N ASP A 66 -10.38 2.71 -0.66
CA ASP A 66 -9.56 3.86 -0.34
C ASP A 66 -8.83 3.65 0.99
N ALA A 67 -7.49 3.79 0.98
CA ALA A 67 -6.65 3.56 2.15
C ALA A 67 -7.05 4.43 3.36
N TYR A 68 -7.45 5.67 3.13
CA TYR A 68 -7.78 6.59 4.23
C TYR A 68 -9.14 6.30 4.86
N SER A 69 -10.10 5.78 4.09
CA SER A 69 -11.35 5.23 4.62
C SER A 69 -11.08 3.98 5.45
N PHE A 70 -10.17 3.10 4.98
CA PHE A 70 -9.79 1.90 5.72
C PHE A 70 -9.08 2.19 7.04
N GLN A 71 -8.39 3.33 7.19
CA GLN A 71 -7.83 3.77 8.47
C GLN A 71 -8.91 3.99 9.54
N VAL A 72 -10.11 4.37 9.14
CA VAL A 72 -11.29 4.45 10.01
C VAL A 72 -11.95 3.07 10.17
N ILE A 73 -12.18 2.38 9.05
CA ILE A 73 -12.84 1.06 8.99
C ILE A 73 -12.20 0.07 9.97
N GLN A 74 -10.89 -0.02 10.02
CA GLN A 74 -10.15 -0.96 10.88
C GLN A 74 -10.32 -0.72 12.40
N LEU A 75 -10.88 0.43 12.81
CA LEU A 75 -11.22 0.72 14.20
C LEU A 75 -12.71 0.43 14.50
N VAL A 76 -13.56 0.47 13.48
CA VAL A 76 -15.02 0.25 13.59
C VAL A 76 -15.37 -1.23 13.42
N PHE A 77 -14.59 -1.98 12.65
CA PHE A 77 -14.85 -3.38 12.34
C PHE A 77 -13.68 -4.26 12.74
N ASP A 78 -13.96 -5.50 13.13
CA ASP A 78 -12.96 -6.56 13.20
C ASP A 78 -12.99 -7.39 11.92
N GLY A 79 -11.81 -7.91 11.55
CA GLY A 79 -11.67 -8.91 10.50
C GLY A 79 -11.86 -10.34 11.00
N LEU A 80 -12.00 -11.28 10.07
CA LEU A 80 -11.90 -12.70 10.43
C LEU A 80 -10.49 -13.00 10.96
N TYR A 81 -9.47 -12.46 10.29
CA TYR A 81 -8.08 -12.36 10.73
C TYR A 81 -7.61 -10.92 10.58
N GLU A 82 -6.57 -10.56 11.29
CA GLU A 82 -5.93 -9.23 11.24
C GLU A 82 -4.42 -9.36 11.17
N TYR A 83 -3.76 -8.41 10.49
CA TYR A 83 -2.30 -8.35 10.47
C TYR A 83 -1.74 -7.81 11.80
N ASP A 84 -0.72 -8.49 12.30
CA ASP A 84 0.15 -7.95 13.36
C ASP A 84 1.20 -6.97 12.79
N GLU A 85 2.08 -6.47 13.66
CA GLU A 85 3.14 -5.54 13.27
C GLU A 85 4.18 -6.12 12.30
N GLY A 86 4.21 -7.45 12.13
CA GLY A 86 5.08 -8.19 11.23
C GLY A 86 4.42 -8.59 9.91
N LEU A 87 3.19 -8.17 9.63
CA LEU A 87 2.38 -8.59 8.49
C LEU A 87 1.98 -10.07 8.50
N GLU A 88 2.00 -10.73 9.65
CA GLU A 88 1.44 -12.06 9.81
C GLU A 88 -0.05 -11.96 10.15
N LEU A 89 -0.90 -12.78 9.49
CA LEU A 89 -2.32 -12.85 9.81
C LEU A 89 -2.54 -13.61 11.11
N GLN A 90 -3.15 -12.93 12.08
CA GLN A 90 -3.53 -13.48 13.37
C GLN A 90 -5.06 -13.66 13.45
N PRO A 91 -5.55 -14.76 14.05
CA PRO A 91 -6.99 -14.95 14.26
C PRO A 91 -7.59 -13.83 15.09
N LYS A 92 -8.74 -13.28 14.65
CA LYS A 92 -9.49 -12.24 15.38
C LYS A 92 -10.91 -12.71 15.68
N LEU A 93 -11.83 -12.64 14.71
CA LEU A 93 -13.14 -13.28 14.83
C LEU A 93 -13.08 -14.80 14.60
N ALA A 94 -12.01 -15.30 13.96
CA ALA A 94 -11.70 -16.71 13.92
C ALA A 94 -11.19 -17.19 15.29
N ALA A 95 -11.61 -18.40 15.72
CA ALA A 95 -11.16 -19.01 16.98
C ALA A 95 -9.75 -19.64 16.88
N GLY A 96 -9.14 -19.65 15.70
CA GLY A 96 -7.82 -20.20 15.42
C GLY A 96 -7.58 -20.35 13.91
N GLU A 97 -6.55 -21.13 13.56
CA GLU A 97 -6.26 -21.45 12.16
C GLU A 97 -7.39 -22.29 11.54
N PRO A 98 -7.70 -22.10 10.23
CA PRO A 98 -8.73 -22.90 9.57
C PRO A 98 -8.29 -24.34 9.40
N THR A 99 -9.27 -25.27 9.33
CA THR A 99 -9.00 -26.61 8.84
C THR A 99 -8.95 -26.56 7.31
N VAL A 100 -7.78 -26.87 6.74
CA VAL A 100 -7.56 -26.92 5.30
C VAL A 100 -7.76 -28.33 4.76
N GLU A 101 -8.61 -28.49 3.76
CA GLU A 101 -8.94 -29.74 3.10
C GLU A 101 -8.78 -29.64 1.57
N ARG A 102 -8.85 -30.79 0.87
CA ARG A 102 -8.82 -30.86 -0.60
C ARG A 102 -7.60 -30.14 -1.22
N ASP A 103 -6.45 -30.38 -0.62
CA ASP A 103 -5.17 -29.84 -1.10
C ASP A 103 -5.18 -28.28 -1.23
N GLY A 104 -5.86 -27.57 -0.30
CA GLY A 104 -5.91 -26.12 -0.27
C GLY A 104 -7.05 -25.47 -1.06
N THR A 105 -8.08 -26.25 -1.45
CA THR A 105 -9.29 -25.70 -2.10
C THR A 105 -10.50 -25.64 -1.20
N ARG A 106 -10.39 -26.07 0.07
CA ARG A 106 -11.45 -25.97 1.07
C ARG A 106 -10.89 -25.52 2.41
N TYR A 107 -11.51 -24.52 2.99
CA TYR A 107 -11.20 -23.97 4.30
C TYR A 107 -12.43 -24.06 5.20
N ILE A 108 -12.25 -24.54 6.44
CA ILE A 108 -13.30 -24.56 7.45
C ILE A 108 -12.84 -23.70 8.61
N PHE A 109 -13.56 -22.62 8.83
CA PHE A 109 -13.31 -21.64 9.89
C PHE A 109 -14.22 -21.93 11.08
N GLU A 110 -13.66 -21.81 12.29
CA GLU A 110 -14.41 -21.75 13.53
C GLU A 110 -14.34 -20.30 14.06
N LEU A 111 -15.47 -19.76 14.50
CA LEU A 111 -15.57 -18.41 15.03
C LEU A 111 -15.53 -18.39 16.56
N VAL A 112 -15.07 -17.31 17.14
CA VAL A 112 -15.21 -17.05 18.57
C VAL A 112 -16.68 -16.88 18.92
N GLU A 113 -17.14 -17.53 20.02
CA GLU A 113 -18.51 -17.36 20.52
C GLU A 113 -18.64 -16.07 21.34
N GLY A 114 -19.73 -15.32 21.17
CA GLY A 114 -20.05 -14.14 21.97
C GLY A 114 -19.44 -12.84 21.46
N ALA A 115 -18.78 -12.82 20.30
CA ALA A 115 -18.47 -11.57 19.61
C ALA A 115 -19.75 -10.88 19.16
N THR A 116 -19.85 -9.55 19.37
CA THR A 116 -21.07 -8.78 19.07
C THR A 116 -20.75 -7.57 18.21
N PHE A 117 -21.68 -7.21 17.34
CA PHE A 117 -21.72 -5.92 16.69
C PHE A 117 -22.16 -4.81 17.66
N HIS A 118 -21.91 -3.56 17.29
CA HIS A 118 -22.27 -2.38 18.08
C HIS A 118 -23.77 -2.27 18.41
N ASN A 119 -24.64 -2.87 17.60
CA ASN A 119 -26.08 -2.94 17.86
C ASN A 119 -26.48 -4.05 18.86
N GLY A 120 -25.52 -4.85 19.34
CA GLY A 120 -25.69 -5.95 20.27
C GLY A 120 -26.08 -7.28 19.64
N ASP A 121 -26.18 -7.36 18.31
CA ASP A 121 -26.38 -8.63 17.59
C ASP A 121 -25.08 -9.43 17.62
N GLU A 122 -25.16 -10.75 17.74
CA GLU A 122 -24.01 -11.64 17.74
C GLU A 122 -23.43 -11.81 16.33
N VAL A 123 -22.10 -11.83 16.21
CA VAL A 123 -21.40 -12.12 14.95
C VAL A 123 -21.53 -13.60 14.64
N THR A 124 -21.97 -13.94 13.44
CA THR A 124 -22.22 -15.31 13.01
C THR A 124 -21.46 -15.70 11.73
N ALA A 125 -21.38 -17.00 11.47
CA ALA A 125 -20.86 -17.54 10.22
C ALA A 125 -21.63 -17.03 8.98
N GLY A 126 -22.89 -16.62 9.14
CA GLY A 126 -23.67 -15.98 8.07
C GLY A 126 -23.11 -14.61 7.69
N ASP A 127 -22.71 -13.80 8.67
CA ASP A 127 -22.12 -12.48 8.44
C ASP A 127 -20.75 -12.59 7.74
N VAL A 128 -19.93 -13.57 8.15
CA VAL A 128 -18.65 -13.87 7.50
C VAL A 128 -18.85 -14.36 6.06
N ALA A 129 -19.82 -15.27 5.83
CA ALA A 129 -20.14 -15.75 4.49
C ALA A 129 -20.59 -14.61 3.57
N HIS A 130 -21.44 -13.71 4.09
CA HIS A 130 -21.86 -12.51 3.37
C HIS A 130 -20.67 -11.59 3.04
N SER A 131 -19.78 -11.38 3.99
CA SER A 131 -18.60 -10.51 3.79
C SER A 131 -17.66 -11.05 2.70
N PHE A 132 -17.53 -12.37 2.56
CA PHE A 132 -16.77 -13.00 1.48
C PHE A 132 -17.47 -12.91 0.12
N THR A 133 -18.80 -12.98 0.07
CA THR A 133 -19.52 -13.12 -1.20
C THR A 133 -20.08 -11.81 -1.74
N ALA A 134 -20.41 -10.86 -0.86
CA ALA A 134 -21.04 -9.59 -1.25
C ALA A 134 -20.22 -8.77 -2.28
N PRO A 135 -18.88 -8.68 -2.18
CA PRO A 135 -18.11 -7.94 -3.18
C PRO A 135 -18.33 -8.45 -4.61
N VAL A 136 -18.38 -9.78 -4.80
CA VAL A 136 -18.59 -10.42 -6.11
C VAL A 136 -20.05 -10.33 -6.54
N GLU A 137 -20.99 -10.60 -5.64
CA GLU A 137 -22.43 -10.57 -5.94
C GLU A 137 -22.93 -9.16 -6.31
N GLU A 138 -22.31 -8.13 -5.72
CA GLU A 138 -22.63 -6.72 -5.94
C GLU A 138 -21.80 -6.07 -7.03
N GLU A 139 -20.85 -6.80 -7.63
CA GLU A 139 -19.93 -6.31 -8.68
C GLU A 139 -19.16 -5.05 -8.23
N THR A 140 -18.72 -5.02 -6.96
CA THR A 140 -17.95 -3.89 -6.41
C THR A 140 -16.53 -3.86 -6.98
N GLU A 141 -15.79 -2.77 -6.74
CA GLU A 141 -14.38 -2.69 -7.16
C GLU A 141 -13.49 -3.73 -6.47
N ASN A 142 -13.90 -4.23 -5.30
CA ASN A 142 -13.21 -5.27 -4.54
C ASN A 142 -13.53 -6.71 -5.02
N ALA A 143 -14.42 -6.89 -5.99
CA ALA A 143 -14.88 -8.22 -6.43
C ALA A 143 -13.74 -9.17 -6.82
N SER A 144 -12.66 -8.63 -7.42
CA SER A 144 -11.52 -9.44 -7.86
C SER A 144 -10.67 -10.03 -6.71
N GLU A 145 -10.86 -9.53 -5.49
CA GLU A 145 -10.19 -10.03 -4.28
C GLU A 145 -10.83 -11.32 -3.74
N TYR A 146 -12.04 -11.59 -4.19
CA TYR A 146 -12.87 -12.69 -3.70
C TYR A 146 -13.38 -13.62 -4.81
N ASP A 147 -13.01 -13.36 -6.08
CA ASP A 147 -13.52 -14.11 -7.25
C ASP A 147 -13.03 -15.57 -7.32
N MET A 148 -11.99 -15.93 -6.53
CA MET A 148 -11.55 -17.30 -6.37
C MET A 148 -12.51 -18.15 -5.52
N ILE A 149 -13.40 -17.54 -4.74
CA ILE A 149 -14.36 -18.26 -3.90
C ILE A 149 -15.51 -18.78 -4.77
N GLU A 150 -15.61 -20.11 -4.90
CA GLU A 150 -16.69 -20.76 -5.65
C GLU A 150 -17.99 -20.80 -4.85
N SER A 151 -17.89 -21.11 -3.55
CA SER A 151 -19.04 -21.16 -2.66
C SER A 151 -18.69 -21.07 -1.18
N THR A 152 -19.66 -20.64 -0.38
CA THR A 152 -19.62 -20.68 1.07
C THR A 152 -20.77 -21.56 1.59
N GLU A 153 -20.57 -22.30 2.69
CA GLU A 153 -21.59 -23.10 3.37
C GLU A 153 -21.55 -22.82 4.88
N VAL A 154 -22.59 -22.23 5.40
CA VAL A 154 -22.78 -22.04 6.86
C VAL A 154 -23.15 -23.40 7.46
N ILE A 155 -22.22 -24.00 8.22
CA ILE A 155 -22.43 -25.31 8.85
C ILE A 155 -23.28 -25.18 10.10
N ASP A 156 -22.94 -24.17 10.93
CA ASP A 156 -23.74 -23.70 12.06
C ASP A 156 -23.43 -22.22 12.35
N ASP A 157 -23.93 -21.66 13.45
CA ASP A 157 -23.81 -20.23 13.76
C ASP A 157 -22.34 -19.77 13.91
N TYR A 158 -21.40 -20.71 14.19
CA TYR A 158 -19.98 -20.41 14.42
C TYR A 158 -19.03 -21.20 13.55
N GLN A 159 -19.53 -21.91 12.53
CA GLN A 159 -18.68 -22.66 11.63
C GLN A 159 -19.03 -22.39 10.17
N LEU A 160 -18.04 -21.93 9.42
CA LEU A 160 -18.14 -21.60 7.99
C LEU A 160 -17.19 -22.46 7.17
N GLN A 161 -17.71 -23.07 6.10
CA GLN A 161 -16.91 -23.66 5.04
C GLN A 161 -16.82 -22.70 3.85
N VAL A 162 -15.61 -22.51 3.33
CA VAL A 162 -15.33 -21.78 2.09
C VAL A 162 -14.67 -22.75 1.11
N ASP A 163 -15.27 -22.93 -0.05
CA ASP A 163 -14.70 -23.69 -1.17
C ASP A 163 -14.16 -22.71 -2.22
N LEU A 164 -12.88 -22.85 -2.56
CA LEU A 164 -12.26 -22.19 -3.71
C LEU A 164 -12.59 -22.99 -4.98
N GLY A 165 -12.15 -22.52 -6.15
CA GLY A 165 -12.34 -23.22 -7.41
C GLY A 165 -11.65 -24.59 -7.50
N GLU A 166 -11.32 -25.01 -8.72
CA GLU A 166 -10.68 -26.34 -8.94
C GLU A 166 -9.23 -26.41 -8.46
N GLU A 167 -8.55 -25.25 -8.33
CA GLU A 167 -7.16 -25.12 -7.91
C GLU A 167 -7.07 -24.26 -6.64
N PRO A 168 -6.10 -24.51 -5.74
CA PRO A 168 -5.86 -23.62 -4.61
C PRO A 168 -5.43 -22.24 -5.10
N TYR A 169 -5.59 -21.24 -4.24
CA TYR A 169 -5.15 -19.89 -4.49
C TYR A 169 -4.31 -19.44 -3.29
N GLY A 170 -2.99 -19.41 -3.48
CA GLY A 170 -2.04 -19.17 -2.40
C GLY A 170 -2.24 -17.86 -1.64
N PRO A 171 -2.55 -16.71 -2.31
CA PRO A 171 -2.83 -15.48 -1.59
C PRO A 171 -4.08 -15.51 -0.70
N PHE A 172 -4.95 -16.53 -0.82
CA PHE A 172 -6.09 -16.66 0.08
C PHE A 172 -5.67 -16.79 1.54
N GLU A 173 -4.65 -17.62 1.82
CA GLU A 173 -4.14 -17.87 3.18
C GLU A 173 -3.46 -16.64 3.83
N LEU A 174 -2.95 -15.70 3.02
CA LEU A 174 -2.17 -14.57 3.51
C LEU A 174 -2.86 -13.22 3.38
N ALA A 175 -3.98 -13.15 2.69
CA ALA A 175 -4.69 -11.89 2.48
C ALA A 175 -6.22 -12.02 2.57
N THR A 176 -6.83 -12.86 1.71
CA THR A 176 -8.29 -12.91 1.60
C THR A 176 -8.96 -13.36 2.90
N MET A 177 -8.28 -14.21 3.71
CA MET A 177 -8.76 -14.60 5.04
C MET A 177 -8.90 -13.41 6.00
N GLY A 178 -8.21 -12.29 5.75
CA GLY A 178 -8.33 -11.03 6.51
C GLY A 178 -9.60 -10.23 6.20
N VAL A 179 -10.65 -10.87 5.65
CA VAL A 179 -11.91 -10.19 5.31
C VAL A 179 -12.49 -9.45 6.51
N THR A 180 -12.81 -8.16 6.32
CA THR A 180 -13.53 -7.34 7.31
C THR A 180 -14.98 -7.78 7.38
N VAL A 181 -15.46 -8.11 8.60
CA VAL A 181 -16.79 -8.72 8.77
C VAL A 181 -17.86 -7.65 9.00
N VAL A 182 -18.89 -7.70 8.17
CA VAL A 182 -20.05 -6.78 8.23
C VAL A 182 -21.32 -7.52 8.64
N PRO A 183 -22.25 -6.88 9.42
CA PRO A 183 -23.54 -7.48 9.77
C PRO A 183 -24.45 -7.52 8.54
N GLU A 184 -24.68 -8.71 7.98
CA GLU A 184 -25.50 -8.92 6.77
C GLU A 184 -26.87 -8.23 6.89
N SER A 185 -27.57 -8.44 8.03
CA SER A 185 -28.93 -7.96 8.23
C SER A 185 -29.04 -6.44 8.22
N VAL A 186 -28.06 -5.75 8.82
CA VAL A 186 -28.03 -4.28 8.91
C VAL A 186 -27.63 -3.68 7.57
N ARG A 187 -26.52 -4.18 7.01
CA ARG A 187 -25.98 -3.67 5.75
C ARG A 187 -26.98 -3.82 4.59
N THR A 188 -27.66 -4.95 4.49
CA THR A 188 -28.59 -5.22 3.38
C THR A 188 -29.92 -4.48 3.52
N GLU A 189 -30.31 -4.00 4.71
CA GLU A 189 -31.51 -3.18 4.91
C GLU A 189 -31.38 -1.81 4.22
N ASP A 190 -30.24 -1.12 4.38
CA ASP A 190 -29.98 0.19 3.75
C ASP A 190 -28.46 0.39 3.54
N ARG A 191 -27.93 -0.02 2.37
CA ARG A 191 -26.51 0.08 2.04
C ARG A 191 -25.99 1.51 1.94
N GLU A 192 -26.86 2.45 1.51
CA GLU A 192 -26.48 3.86 1.39
C GLU A 192 -26.28 4.47 2.80
N ALA A 193 -27.19 4.18 3.72
CA ALA A 193 -27.06 4.60 5.11
C ALA A 193 -25.86 3.92 5.79
N PHE A 194 -25.68 2.61 5.57
CA PHE A 194 -24.57 1.84 6.15
C PHE A 194 -23.19 2.40 5.75
N ASN A 195 -23.08 2.94 4.55
CA ASN A 195 -21.80 3.51 4.07
C ASN A 195 -21.38 4.79 4.83
N THR A 196 -22.30 5.51 5.47
CA THR A 196 -22.04 6.78 6.17
C THR A 196 -22.32 6.71 7.68
N ASP A 197 -22.93 5.64 8.13
CA ASP A 197 -23.23 5.35 9.55
C ASP A 197 -23.11 3.83 9.77
N PRO A 198 -21.86 3.29 9.65
CA PRO A 198 -21.64 1.85 9.70
C PRO A 198 -21.78 1.29 11.12
N VAL A 199 -22.26 0.06 11.20
CA VAL A 199 -22.32 -0.75 12.42
C VAL A 199 -21.30 -1.86 12.28
N GLY A 200 -20.24 -1.84 13.08
CA GLY A 200 -19.18 -2.85 13.10
C GLY A 200 -19.16 -3.63 14.41
N SER A 201 -18.07 -4.37 14.63
CA SER A 201 -17.79 -5.15 15.85
C SER A 201 -16.53 -4.66 16.58
N GLY A 202 -15.86 -3.63 16.04
CA GLY A 202 -14.58 -3.14 16.48
C GLY A 202 -14.59 -2.37 17.81
N PRO A 203 -13.38 -1.95 18.28
CA PRO A 203 -13.20 -1.26 19.56
C PRO A 203 -13.76 0.17 19.59
N PHE A 204 -14.13 0.74 18.46
CA PHE A 204 -14.76 2.06 18.37
C PHE A 204 -16.03 2.02 17.53
N GLU A 205 -17.01 2.84 17.93
CA GLU A 205 -18.28 3.06 17.22
C GLU A 205 -18.19 4.33 16.35
N PHE A 206 -18.88 4.33 15.22
CA PHE A 206 -19.00 5.50 14.36
C PHE A 206 -19.95 6.51 15.00
N ALA A 207 -19.52 7.75 15.19
CA ALA A 207 -20.27 8.76 15.93
C ALA A 207 -20.78 9.92 15.08
N ASP A 208 -19.93 10.52 14.23
CA ASP A 208 -20.29 11.65 13.37
C ASP A 208 -19.40 11.74 12.14
N LEU A 209 -19.93 12.28 11.04
CA LEU A 209 -19.22 12.53 9.80
C LEU A 209 -19.53 13.94 9.30
N GLN A 210 -18.48 14.70 9.04
CA GLN A 210 -18.54 15.91 8.27
C GLN A 210 -17.71 15.71 6.99
N GLU A 211 -18.39 15.47 5.88
CA GLU A 211 -17.73 15.19 4.59
C GLU A 211 -16.57 16.14 4.30
N ASN A 212 -15.41 15.61 3.94
CA ASN A 212 -14.16 16.31 3.64
C ASN A 212 -13.59 17.13 4.81
N GLU A 213 -14.05 16.96 6.02
CA GLU A 213 -13.55 17.67 7.19
C GLU A 213 -13.10 16.69 8.28
N TYR A 214 -13.99 15.84 8.79
CA TYR A 214 -13.65 14.87 9.84
C TYR A 214 -14.61 13.69 9.95
N VAL A 215 -14.10 12.64 10.59
CA VAL A 215 -14.88 11.50 11.13
C VAL A 215 -14.61 11.40 12.61
N ASP A 216 -15.67 11.30 13.42
CA ASP A 216 -15.62 11.06 14.86
C ASP A 216 -15.98 9.61 15.17
N LEU A 217 -15.18 9.01 16.05
CA LEU A 217 -15.43 7.71 16.64
C LEU A 217 -15.51 7.85 18.17
N GLU A 218 -16.38 7.04 18.79
CA GLU A 218 -16.48 6.90 20.23
C GLU A 218 -16.07 5.49 20.65
N ARG A 219 -15.51 5.32 21.85
CA ARG A 219 -15.12 4.01 22.37
C ARG A 219 -16.34 3.12 22.52
N ASN A 220 -16.23 1.88 22.05
CA ASN A 220 -17.20 0.83 22.34
C ASN A 220 -16.95 0.28 23.75
N ASP A 221 -17.73 0.71 24.73
CA ASP A 221 -17.62 0.27 26.13
C ASP A 221 -18.07 -1.21 26.31
N ASP A 222 -18.79 -1.77 25.34
CA ASP A 222 -19.25 -3.17 25.32
C ASP A 222 -18.43 -4.04 24.34
N TYR A 223 -17.21 -3.59 24.00
CA TYR A 223 -16.34 -4.31 23.07
C TYR A 223 -16.10 -5.75 23.54
N TRP A 224 -16.33 -6.71 22.65
CA TRP A 224 -16.23 -8.13 22.94
C TRP A 224 -14.79 -8.65 23.13
N GLY A 225 -13.78 -7.94 22.59
CA GLY A 225 -12.37 -8.31 22.69
C GLY A 225 -11.79 -8.07 24.10
N ASP A 226 -10.63 -8.71 24.36
CA ASP A 226 -9.99 -8.66 25.70
C ASP A 226 -9.34 -7.30 26.04
N LEU A 227 -9.08 -6.45 25.03
CA LEU A 227 -8.40 -5.16 25.20
C LEU A 227 -9.41 -4.01 25.19
N GLU A 228 -9.50 -3.30 26.31
CA GLU A 228 -10.29 -2.06 26.42
C GLU A 228 -9.47 -0.88 25.88
N PRO A 229 -9.98 -0.08 24.90
CA PRO A 229 -9.29 1.10 24.40
C PRO A 229 -9.07 2.14 25.52
N ASN A 230 -7.86 2.74 25.57
CA ASN A 230 -7.59 3.83 26.53
C ASN A 230 -8.21 5.17 26.10
N LEU A 231 -8.43 5.36 24.79
CA LEU A 231 -9.04 6.59 24.24
C LEU A 231 -10.56 6.52 24.31
N GLU A 232 -11.21 7.61 24.71
CA GLU A 232 -12.67 7.70 24.76
C GLU A 232 -13.26 8.20 23.44
N GLU A 233 -12.60 9.16 22.77
CA GLU A 233 -13.02 9.74 21.51
C GLU A 233 -11.83 9.88 20.55
N VAL A 234 -12.04 9.57 19.27
CA VAL A 234 -11.05 9.70 18.20
C VAL A 234 -11.64 10.55 17.08
N ARG A 235 -10.89 11.54 16.61
CA ARG A 235 -11.24 12.31 15.42
C ARG A 235 -10.21 12.14 14.34
N PHE A 236 -10.62 11.62 13.21
CA PHE A 236 -9.86 11.67 11.97
C PHE A 236 -10.12 12.99 11.26
N VAL A 237 -9.06 13.75 10.99
CA VAL A 237 -9.14 15.06 10.31
C VAL A 237 -8.57 14.95 8.92
N ALA A 238 -9.36 15.31 7.91
CA ALA A 238 -8.91 15.32 6.52
C ALA A 238 -8.10 16.59 6.22
N HIS A 239 -6.83 16.44 5.84
CA HIS A 239 -5.96 17.56 5.45
C HIS A 239 -5.02 17.17 4.30
N GLY A 240 -5.42 17.48 3.07
CA GLY A 240 -4.73 17.05 1.85
C GLY A 240 -3.35 17.70 1.59
N ASP A 241 -2.99 18.80 2.28
CA ASP A 241 -1.68 19.46 2.13
C ASP A 241 -0.66 18.91 3.16
N PRO A 242 0.38 18.16 2.73
CA PRO A 242 1.37 17.62 3.65
C PRO A 242 2.09 18.67 4.50
N ALA A 243 2.45 19.83 3.92
CA ALA A 243 3.10 20.92 4.66
C ALA A 243 2.14 21.56 5.68
N GLY A 244 0.83 21.54 5.39
CA GLY A 244 -0.22 21.92 6.33
C GLY A 244 -0.26 20.98 7.53
N ARG A 245 -0.24 19.66 7.32
CA ARG A 245 -0.19 18.67 8.40
C ARG A 245 1.04 18.87 9.30
N VAL A 246 2.22 19.08 8.70
CA VAL A 246 3.45 19.39 9.45
C VAL A 246 3.30 20.68 10.28
N SER A 247 2.63 21.69 9.75
CA SER A 247 2.36 22.93 10.48
C SER A 247 1.40 22.71 11.66
N ASP A 248 0.41 21.81 11.50
CA ASP A 248 -0.59 21.50 12.55
C ASP A 248 0.04 20.77 13.73
N ILE A 249 0.89 19.75 13.50
CA ILE A 249 1.55 19.05 14.62
C ILE A 249 2.51 19.99 15.37
N ARG A 250 3.24 20.87 14.68
CA ARG A 250 4.13 21.85 15.30
C ARG A 250 3.37 22.90 16.11
N ALA A 251 2.18 23.29 15.66
CA ALA A 251 1.31 24.23 16.37
C ALA A 251 0.49 23.58 17.50
N SER A 252 0.57 22.25 17.68
CA SER A 252 -0.26 21.47 18.60
C SER A 252 -1.76 21.60 18.29
N ASN A 253 -2.12 21.67 17.02
CA ASN A 253 -3.50 21.64 16.54
C ASN A 253 -4.04 20.22 16.36
N THR A 254 -3.14 19.23 16.36
CA THR A 254 -3.43 17.80 16.24
C THR A 254 -2.48 17.02 17.12
N ASP A 255 -2.85 15.80 17.48
CA ASP A 255 -2.05 14.92 18.34
C ASP A 255 -1.11 14.03 17.51
N VAL A 256 -1.56 13.62 16.33
CA VAL A 256 -0.80 12.81 15.38
C VAL A 256 -1.06 13.27 13.94
N ILE A 257 -0.03 13.19 13.10
CA ILE A 257 -0.14 13.32 11.65
C ILE A 257 0.42 12.09 10.96
N ALA A 258 -0.14 11.71 9.81
CA ALA A 258 0.38 10.68 8.92
C ALA A 258 0.99 11.27 7.65
N GLY A 259 1.89 10.53 7.00
CA GLY A 259 2.46 10.88 5.70
C GLY A 259 3.35 12.12 5.76
N ILE A 260 4.48 12.03 6.47
CA ILE A 260 5.45 13.12 6.62
C ILE A 260 6.29 13.19 5.34
N PRO A 261 6.38 14.38 4.69
CA PRO A 261 7.32 14.56 3.58
C PRO A 261 8.77 14.31 4.02
N ASN A 262 9.57 13.67 3.17
CA ASN A 262 10.98 13.39 3.47
C ASN A 262 11.77 14.63 3.85
N ASP A 263 11.51 15.76 3.19
CA ASP A 263 12.18 17.04 3.47
C ASP A 263 11.84 17.63 4.87
N ASP A 264 10.71 17.22 5.45
CA ASP A 264 10.24 17.68 6.76
C ASP A 264 10.63 16.71 7.90
N TRP A 265 11.13 15.50 7.59
CA TRP A 265 11.52 14.52 8.60
C TRP A 265 12.57 15.05 9.57
N ASP A 266 13.70 15.54 9.05
CA ASP A 266 14.79 16.10 9.87
C ASP A 266 14.34 17.35 10.66
N VAL A 267 13.37 18.11 10.14
CA VAL A 267 12.80 19.27 10.82
C VAL A 267 12.01 18.82 12.03
N LEU A 268 11.16 17.80 11.88
CA LEU A 268 10.33 17.28 12.97
C LEU A 268 11.15 16.48 13.99
N GLU A 269 12.22 15.78 13.56
CA GLU A 269 13.14 15.06 14.46
C GLU A 269 13.78 16.03 15.49
N ASN A 270 14.00 17.27 15.10
CA ASN A 270 14.59 18.29 15.96
C ASN A 270 13.54 19.22 16.61
N GLU A 271 12.25 18.96 16.43
CA GLU A 271 11.16 19.76 17.02
C GLU A 271 10.86 19.30 18.45
N ASP A 272 10.92 20.21 19.42
CA ASP A 272 10.63 19.91 20.81
C ASP A 272 9.18 19.43 21.00
N GLY A 273 9.00 18.28 21.64
CA GLY A 273 7.69 17.74 21.98
C GLY A 273 6.99 17.00 20.83
N VAL A 274 7.75 16.60 19.82
CA VAL A 274 7.32 15.70 18.74
C VAL A 274 8.11 14.40 18.81
N THR A 275 7.44 13.28 18.54
CA THR A 275 8.04 11.95 18.37
C THR A 275 7.72 11.45 16.98
N LEU A 276 8.71 10.88 16.29
CA LEU A 276 8.55 10.32 14.95
C LEU A 276 8.39 8.80 15.03
N HIS A 277 7.56 8.26 14.15
CA HIS A 277 7.30 6.83 14.00
C HIS A 277 7.40 6.47 12.53
N SER A 278 8.06 5.35 12.22
CA SER A 278 8.09 4.78 10.88
C SER A 278 8.00 3.27 10.91
N ALA A 279 7.45 2.70 9.85
CA ALA A 279 7.45 1.27 9.58
C ALA A 279 7.71 1.04 8.09
N GLU A 280 8.56 0.08 7.77
CA GLU A 280 8.79 -0.33 6.38
C GLU A 280 7.48 -0.77 5.72
N SER A 281 7.18 -0.23 4.54
CA SER A 281 5.93 -0.54 3.85
C SER A 281 6.12 -1.60 2.77
N PRO A 282 5.06 -2.36 2.42
CA PRO A 282 5.08 -3.30 1.30
C PRO A 282 5.02 -2.60 -0.07
N THR A 283 5.31 -1.30 -0.10
CA THR A 283 5.37 -0.48 -1.31
C THR A 283 6.81 -0.26 -1.74
N PHE A 284 7.10 -0.39 -3.04
CA PHE A 284 8.44 -0.15 -3.53
C PHE A 284 8.48 0.68 -4.82
N MET A 285 9.62 1.32 -5.03
CA MET A 285 9.97 2.00 -6.27
C MET A 285 10.91 1.12 -7.09
N TYR A 286 10.76 1.16 -8.41
CA TYR A 286 11.59 0.38 -9.32
C TYR A 286 11.82 1.09 -10.65
N MET A 287 12.89 0.67 -11.33
CA MET A 287 13.15 0.99 -12.73
C MET A 287 13.02 -0.28 -13.57
N ALA A 288 12.18 -0.25 -14.58
CA ALA A 288 12.01 -1.36 -15.50
C ALA A 288 12.62 -1.04 -16.87
N PHE A 289 13.11 -2.08 -17.53
CA PHE A 289 13.71 -1.99 -18.86
C PHE A 289 12.76 -2.55 -19.92
N ASN A 290 12.70 -1.94 -21.08
CA ASN A 290 12.02 -2.53 -22.23
C ASN A 290 12.78 -3.77 -22.71
N CYS A 291 12.27 -4.96 -22.39
CA CYS A 291 12.82 -6.24 -22.83
C CYS A 291 12.13 -6.77 -24.10
N ASN A 292 11.14 -6.03 -24.65
CA ASN A 292 10.46 -6.39 -25.89
C ASN A 292 11.28 -6.02 -27.14
N GLU A 293 11.78 -4.79 -27.16
CA GLU A 293 12.48 -4.24 -28.32
C GLU A 293 13.66 -3.35 -27.90
N GLY A 294 14.61 -3.14 -28.82
CA GLY A 294 15.73 -2.23 -28.64
C GLY A 294 16.90 -2.80 -27.84
N PRO A 295 17.90 -1.95 -27.50
CA PRO A 295 19.15 -2.39 -26.88
C PRO A 295 18.99 -2.98 -25.47
N THR A 296 17.99 -2.56 -24.72
CA THR A 296 17.70 -3.05 -23.37
C THR A 296 17.11 -4.47 -23.32
N THR A 297 16.86 -5.11 -24.48
CA THR A 297 16.59 -6.56 -24.56
C THR A 297 17.81 -7.38 -24.15
N THR A 298 19.02 -6.80 -24.24
CA THR A 298 20.30 -7.43 -23.93
C THR A 298 20.61 -7.28 -22.43
N PRO A 299 20.76 -8.39 -21.66
CA PRO A 299 21.04 -8.32 -20.22
C PRO A 299 22.27 -7.47 -19.86
N GLU A 300 23.35 -7.56 -20.66
CA GLU A 300 24.59 -6.82 -20.44
C GLU A 300 24.37 -5.29 -20.52
N VAL A 301 23.44 -4.83 -21.36
CA VAL A 301 23.07 -3.40 -21.44
C VAL A 301 22.33 -2.98 -20.17
N ARG A 302 21.45 -3.82 -19.64
CA ARG A 302 20.74 -3.55 -18.37
C ARG A 302 21.71 -3.53 -17.19
N GLN A 303 22.63 -4.51 -17.13
CA GLN A 303 23.68 -4.55 -16.12
C GLN A 303 24.61 -3.32 -16.21
N ALA A 304 24.96 -2.88 -17.40
CA ALA A 304 25.76 -1.68 -17.61
C ALA A 304 25.08 -0.44 -17.04
N ILE A 305 23.80 -0.28 -17.30
CA ILE A 305 23.01 0.84 -16.75
C ILE A 305 22.98 0.75 -15.22
N ALA A 306 22.79 -0.43 -14.65
CA ALA A 306 22.82 -0.62 -13.19
C ALA A 306 24.20 -0.29 -12.59
N HIS A 307 25.32 -0.67 -13.24
CA HIS A 307 26.67 -0.28 -12.81
C HIS A 307 26.95 1.24 -12.91
N SER A 308 26.18 2.00 -13.72
CA SER A 308 26.49 3.40 -14.01
C SER A 308 26.22 4.35 -12.83
N PHE A 309 25.39 3.96 -11.85
CA PHE A 309 25.00 4.82 -10.72
C PHE A 309 24.91 4.03 -9.41
N SER A 310 24.99 4.74 -8.29
CA SER A 310 24.80 4.16 -6.95
C SER A 310 23.38 4.44 -6.47
N MET A 311 22.57 3.39 -6.27
CA MET A 311 21.24 3.49 -5.66
C MET A 311 21.37 3.93 -4.19
N GLN A 312 22.34 3.39 -3.46
CA GLN A 312 22.61 3.76 -2.08
C GLN A 312 22.87 5.27 -1.94
N ASP A 313 23.77 5.84 -2.77
CA ASP A 313 24.04 7.29 -2.76
C ASP A 313 22.80 8.12 -3.12
N PHE A 314 21.93 7.58 -3.97
CA PHE A 314 20.67 8.24 -4.30
C PHE A 314 19.72 8.26 -3.12
N ILE A 315 19.52 7.13 -2.44
CA ILE A 315 18.68 7.02 -1.24
C ILE A 315 19.17 7.98 -0.16
N GLU A 316 20.46 7.92 0.19
CA GLU A 316 21.06 8.79 1.20
C GLU A 316 20.93 10.29 0.90
N SER A 317 20.91 10.66 -0.39
CA SER A 317 20.88 12.07 -0.80
C SER A 317 19.47 12.61 -1.06
N ASN A 318 18.49 11.75 -1.38
CA ASN A 318 17.19 12.18 -1.93
C ASN A 318 15.98 11.54 -1.25
N ALA A 319 16.10 10.29 -0.74
CA ALA A 319 14.97 9.56 -0.16
C ALA A 319 14.91 9.69 1.37
N GLY A 320 16.02 10.09 2.01
CA GLY A 320 16.09 10.31 3.46
C GLY A 320 16.16 9.03 4.28
N ASN A 321 16.00 9.19 5.60
CA ASN A 321 16.17 8.11 6.58
C ASN A 321 14.95 7.18 6.69
N VAL A 322 13.89 7.43 5.90
CA VAL A 322 12.63 6.68 5.89
C VAL A 322 12.46 5.91 4.57
N SER A 323 13.56 5.37 4.09
CA SER A 323 13.62 4.58 2.85
C SER A 323 14.69 3.53 2.97
N SER A 324 14.38 2.30 2.63
CA SER A 324 15.30 1.16 2.65
C SER A 324 15.63 0.69 1.23
N PRO A 325 16.89 0.35 0.92
CA PRO A 325 17.26 -0.20 -0.38
C PRO A 325 16.59 -1.56 -0.59
N MET A 326 16.30 -1.89 -1.83
CA MET A 326 15.77 -3.19 -2.22
C MET A 326 16.77 -3.97 -3.06
N TYR A 327 16.80 -5.29 -2.88
CA TYR A 327 17.72 -6.18 -3.58
C TYR A 327 17.00 -7.24 -4.42
N SER A 328 15.67 -7.29 -4.32
CA SER A 328 14.80 -8.16 -5.10
C SER A 328 13.48 -7.43 -5.40
N PRO A 329 12.57 -7.96 -6.24
CA PRO A 329 11.26 -7.37 -6.45
C PRO A 329 10.31 -7.53 -5.24
N ILE A 330 10.76 -8.16 -4.16
CA ILE A 330 9.97 -8.35 -2.94
C ILE A 330 10.47 -7.37 -1.88
N PRO A 331 9.59 -6.51 -1.29
CA PRO A 331 9.98 -5.58 -0.25
C PRO A 331 10.58 -6.26 0.99
N PRO A 332 11.53 -5.61 1.71
CA PRO A 332 12.18 -6.20 2.88
C PRO A 332 11.20 -6.69 3.95
N VAL A 333 10.15 -5.93 4.26
CA VAL A 333 9.13 -6.34 5.24
C VAL A 333 8.40 -7.63 4.84
N VAL A 334 8.21 -7.88 3.55
CA VAL A 334 7.63 -9.14 3.03
C VAL A 334 8.68 -10.25 3.05
N ASN A 335 9.95 -9.91 2.77
CA ASN A 335 11.05 -10.86 2.89
C ASN A 335 11.24 -11.39 4.32
N GLU A 336 10.98 -10.59 5.36
CA GLU A 336 11.02 -11.04 6.75
C GLU A 336 10.02 -12.17 7.01
N VAL A 337 8.80 -12.04 6.48
CA VAL A 337 7.75 -13.07 6.59
C VAL A 337 8.10 -14.34 5.80
N TRP A 338 8.71 -14.20 4.62
CA TRP A 338 8.99 -15.31 3.72
C TRP A 338 10.37 -15.93 3.89
N GLY A 339 11.35 -15.17 4.36
CA GLY A 339 12.72 -15.64 4.57
C GLY A 339 13.52 -15.83 3.28
N PHE A 340 13.22 -15.08 2.20
CA PHE A 340 14.03 -15.11 0.98
C PHE A 340 15.46 -14.61 1.25
N PRO A 341 16.49 -15.12 0.54
CA PRO A 341 17.90 -14.85 0.84
C PRO A 341 18.35 -13.48 0.33
N GLU A 342 17.96 -12.42 1.01
CA GLU A 342 18.18 -11.02 0.61
C GLU A 342 19.67 -10.67 0.47
N GLU A 343 20.52 -11.17 1.38
CA GLU A 343 21.99 -10.97 1.31
C GLU A 343 22.57 -11.56 0.00
N GLU A 344 22.07 -12.73 -0.44
CA GLU A 344 22.51 -13.33 -1.68
C GLU A 344 22.04 -12.51 -2.90
N TYR A 345 20.82 -11.97 -2.85
CA TYR A 345 20.31 -11.10 -3.92
C TYR A 345 21.11 -9.80 -4.00
N GLN A 346 21.50 -9.23 -2.87
CA GLN A 346 22.38 -8.06 -2.84
C GLN A 346 23.73 -8.34 -3.51
N GLU A 347 24.34 -9.50 -3.24
CA GLU A 347 25.61 -9.90 -3.86
C GLU A 347 25.49 -10.15 -5.38
N MET A 348 24.28 -10.44 -5.89
CA MET A 348 24.01 -10.65 -7.31
C MET A 348 23.85 -9.34 -8.09
N LEU A 349 23.39 -8.27 -7.43
CA LEU A 349 23.14 -6.99 -8.10
C LEU A 349 24.45 -6.30 -8.50
N PRO A 350 24.49 -5.60 -9.64
CA PRO A 350 25.65 -4.83 -10.08
C PRO A 350 26.05 -3.75 -9.08
N GLU A 351 27.28 -3.79 -8.57
CA GLU A 351 27.85 -2.70 -7.79
C GLU A 351 28.14 -1.48 -8.68
N TYR A 352 28.15 -0.27 -8.08
CA TYR A 352 28.51 0.95 -8.79
C TYR A 352 29.96 0.88 -9.32
N ASP A 353 30.10 0.76 -10.63
CA ASP A 353 31.39 0.71 -11.35
C ASP A 353 31.22 1.36 -12.73
N PRO A 354 31.45 2.68 -12.85
CA PRO A 354 31.27 3.40 -14.12
C PRO A 354 32.26 2.95 -15.24
N ASP A 355 33.43 2.42 -14.90
CA ASP A 355 34.36 1.89 -15.88
C ASP A 355 33.84 0.56 -16.47
N GLN A 356 33.24 -0.28 -15.62
CA GLN A 356 32.54 -1.50 -16.06
C GLN A 356 31.32 -1.16 -16.89
N ALA A 357 30.52 -0.19 -16.45
CA ALA A 357 29.33 0.30 -17.17
C ALA A 357 29.71 0.74 -18.61
N GLN A 358 30.73 1.58 -18.73
CA GLN A 358 31.21 2.04 -20.04
C GLN A 358 31.68 0.87 -20.91
N SER A 359 32.47 -0.06 -20.35
CA SER A 359 32.99 -1.22 -21.09
C SER A 359 31.88 -2.11 -21.63
N LEU A 360 30.85 -2.37 -20.84
CA LEU A 360 29.68 -3.17 -21.25
C LEU A 360 28.85 -2.46 -22.33
N LEU A 361 28.64 -1.15 -22.19
CA LEU A 361 27.92 -0.38 -23.22
C LEU A 361 28.71 -0.30 -24.53
N ASP A 362 30.04 -0.10 -24.49
CA ASP A 362 30.91 -0.09 -25.68
C ASP A 362 30.88 -1.44 -26.43
N GLU A 363 30.66 -2.56 -25.73
CA GLU A 363 30.62 -3.90 -26.33
C GLU A 363 29.20 -4.29 -26.80
N HIS A 364 28.14 -3.91 -26.08
CA HIS A 364 26.80 -4.47 -26.25
C HIS A 364 25.75 -3.47 -26.73
N ALA A 365 25.98 -2.17 -26.59
CA ALA A 365 25.05 -1.14 -27.05
C ALA A 365 25.47 -0.55 -28.41
N PRO A 366 24.54 0.01 -29.21
CA PRO A 366 24.88 0.82 -30.37
C PRO A 366 25.73 2.05 -30.00
N ASP A 367 26.63 2.47 -30.91
CA ASP A 367 27.50 3.65 -30.70
C ASP A 367 26.74 4.96 -30.42
N ASP A 368 25.48 5.04 -30.86
CA ASP A 368 24.59 6.19 -30.70
C ASP A 368 23.48 5.94 -29.67
N PHE A 369 23.67 4.96 -28.78
CA PHE A 369 22.67 4.62 -27.76
C PHE A 369 22.46 5.77 -26.80
N THR A 370 21.25 6.31 -26.81
CA THR A 370 20.77 7.35 -25.89
C THR A 370 19.37 6.92 -25.40
N PRO A 371 19.29 6.18 -24.28
CA PRO A 371 18.02 5.65 -23.81
C PRO A 371 17.04 6.75 -23.40
N THR A 372 15.77 6.57 -23.72
CA THR A 372 14.66 7.37 -23.18
C THR A 372 14.18 6.76 -21.88
N ILE A 373 14.16 7.57 -20.84
CA ILE A 373 13.63 7.23 -19.51
C ILE A 373 12.31 7.99 -19.30
N ILE A 374 11.21 7.29 -19.19
CA ILE A 374 9.92 7.89 -18.88
C ILE A 374 9.59 7.73 -17.40
N THR A 375 9.01 8.76 -16.77
CA THR A 375 8.78 8.79 -15.32
C THR A 375 7.65 9.76 -14.97
N PRO A 376 6.91 9.55 -13.86
CA PRO A 376 6.07 10.61 -13.32
C PRO A 376 6.91 11.64 -12.54
N GLU A 377 6.28 12.70 -12.10
CA GLU A 377 6.92 13.71 -11.24
C GLU A 377 7.37 13.14 -9.87
N GLY A 378 8.18 13.89 -9.14
CA GLY A 378 8.62 13.60 -7.79
C GLY A 378 9.97 12.87 -7.72
N ILE A 379 10.16 12.02 -6.69
CA ILE A 379 11.43 11.36 -6.41
C ILE A 379 11.87 10.44 -7.55
N ARG A 380 10.95 9.86 -8.30
CA ARG A 380 11.23 9.03 -9.47
C ARG A 380 11.86 9.84 -10.60
N ALA A 381 11.41 11.06 -10.83
CA ALA A 381 12.03 11.96 -11.80
C ALA A 381 13.46 12.34 -11.37
N GLN A 382 13.70 12.55 -10.07
CA GLN A 382 15.05 12.80 -9.55
C GLN A 382 15.97 11.60 -9.75
N LEU A 383 15.47 10.37 -9.59
CA LEU A 383 16.23 9.17 -9.88
C LEU A 383 16.55 9.04 -11.37
N ALA A 384 15.58 9.29 -12.26
CA ALA A 384 15.79 9.29 -13.70
C ALA A 384 16.87 10.30 -14.14
N GLU A 385 16.84 11.52 -13.61
CA GLU A 385 17.84 12.57 -13.85
C GLU A 385 19.23 12.18 -13.30
N ARG A 386 19.28 11.50 -12.16
CA ARG A 386 20.54 10.96 -11.61
C ARG A 386 21.14 9.92 -12.56
N ILE A 387 20.35 8.97 -13.06
CA ILE A 387 20.77 7.94 -14.01
C ILE A 387 21.25 8.59 -15.30
N ALA A 388 20.47 9.52 -15.87
CA ALA A 388 20.85 10.25 -17.08
C ALA A 388 22.19 10.99 -16.93
N THR A 389 22.39 11.67 -15.79
CA THR A 389 23.64 12.36 -15.49
C THR A 389 24.83 11.39 -15.45
N ARG A 390 24.67 10.21 -14.83
CA ARG A 390 25.75 9.23 -14.73
C ARG A 390 26.07 8.58 -16.08
N LEU A 391 25.06 8.34 -16.91
CA LEU A 391 25.28 7.87 -18.28
C LEU A 391 26.01 8.92 -19.14
N ASP A 392 25.69 10.22 -18.98
CA ASP A 392 26.40 11.30 -19.67
C ASP A 392 27.89 11.39 -19.25
N GLU A 393 28.20 11.18 -17.97
CA GLU A 393 29.58 11.17 -17.46
C GLU A 393 30.45 10.07 -18.09
N ILE A 394 29.86 8.94 -18.51
CA ILE A 394 30.54 7.84 -19.20
C ILE A 394 30.37 7.90 -20.74
N GLY A 395 29.77 8.97 -21.26
CA GLY A 395 29.73 9.27 -22.71
C GLY A 395 28.47 8.79 -23.45
N TYR A 396 27.42 8.32 -22.74
CA TYR A 396 26.24 7.79 -23.41
C TYR A 396 25.02 8.70 -23.32
N GLY A 397 24.84 9.53 -22.37
CA GLY A 397 23.66 10.38 -22.21
C GLY A 397 22.34 9.58 -22.05
N ALA A 398 21.27 10.28 -21.69
CA ALA A 398 19.91 9.74 -21.71
C ALA A 398 18.90 10.89 -21.86
N ASP A 399 17.70 10.60 -22.40
CA ASP A 399 16.58 11.55 -22.51
C ASP A 399 15.53 11.24 -21.43
N VAL A 400 15.30 12.17 -20.50
CA VAL A 400 14.32 12.01 -19.43
C VAL A 400 13.03 12.73 -19.80
N GLN A 401 11.93 12.00 -19.81
CA GLN A 401 10.59 12.52 -20.09
C GLN A 401 9.67 12.34 -18.87
N VAL A 402 9.31 13.46 -18.27
CA VAL A 402 8.34 13.48 -17.18
C VAL A 402 6.95 13.56 -17.75
N LEU A 403 6.13 12.55 -17.50
CA LEU A 403 4.79 12.37 -18.05
C LEU A 403 3.73 12.40 -16.94
N ASP A 404 2.52 12.82 -17.30
CA ASP A 404 1.37 12.55 -16.43
C ASP A 404 1.12 11.04 -16.37
N PHE A 405 0.47 10.58 -15.29
CA PHE A 405 0.37 9.14 -15.01
C PHE A 405 -0.35 8.36 -16.10
N ALA A 406 -1.43 8.88 -16.67
CA ALA A 406 -2.19 8.20 -17.72
C ALA A 406 -1.35 8.05 -19.00
N THR A 407 -0.65 9.12 -19.40
CA THR A 407 0.27 9.09 -20.54
C THR A 407 1.44 8.14 -20.28
N LEU A 408 1.96 8.11 -19.07
CA LEU A 408 3.03 7.20 -18.69
C LEU A 408 2.59 5.74 -18.86
N VAL A 409 1.42 5.38 -18.33
CA VAL A 409 0.85 4.03 -18.45
C VAL A 409 0.63 3.64 -19.90
N ASP A 410 -0.03 4.49 -20.69
CA ASP A 410 -0.26 4.25 -22.11
C ASP A 410 1.06 4.05 -22.89
N THR A 411 2.13 4.77 -22.49
CA THR A 411 3.43 4.69 -23.15
C THR A 411 4.17 3.40 -22.80
N TYR A 412 4.34 3.07 -21.51
CA TYR A 412 5.12 1.87 -21.15
C TYR A 412 4.39 0.56 -21.50
N THR A 413 3.06 0.56 -21.48
CA THR A 413 2.27 -0.62 -21.88
C THR A 413 2.28 -0.87 -23.39
N SER A 414 2.75 0.08 -24.20
CA SER A 414 2.91 -0.11 -25.65
C SER A 414 3.99 -1.11 -26.03
N GLY A 415 5.04 -1.26 -25.20
CA GLY A 415 6.23 -2.07 -25.49
C GLY A 415 7.11 -1.52 -26.62
N ASN A 416 6.88 -0.29 -27.09
CA ASN A 416 7.56 0.30 -28.24
C ASN A 416 8.88 0.96 -27.79
N ALA A 417 10.01 0.46 -28.26
CA ALA A 417 11.33 1.00 -27.93
C ALA A 417 11.61 2.39 -28.53
N ASP A 418 10.86 2.86 -29.51
CA ASP A 418 10.98 4.22 -30.01
C ASP A 418 10.44 5.26 -29.01
N ASP A 419 9.56 4.84 -28.07
CA ASP A 419 8.94 5.71 -27.08
C ASP A 419 9.66 5.67 -25.73
N TYR A 420 10.20 4.50 -25.34
CA TYR A 420 10.96 4.33 -24.08
C TYR A 420 11.89 3.12 -24.12
N GLN A 421 13.02 3.20 -23.42
CA GLN A 421 13.88 2.06 -23.09
C GLN A 421 13.82 1.72 -21.61
N MET A 422 13.44 2.69 -20.76
CA MET A 422 13.28 2.52 -19.31
C MET A 422 12.07 3.30 -18.81
N TYR A 423 11.43 2.80 -17.77
CA TYR A 423 10.45 3.57 -17.03
C TYR A 423 10.60 3.39 -15.52
N LEU A 424 10.26 4.42 -14.75
CA LEU A 424 10.24 4.38 -13.30
C LEU A 424 8.81 4.40 -12.79
N LEU A 425 8.51 3.48 -11.88
CA LEU A 425 7.20 3.37 -11.29
C LEU A 425 7.32 2.96 -9.81
N GLY A 426 6.22 2.94 -9.11
CA GLY A 426 6.08 2.29 -7.80
C GLY A 426 5.04 1.19 -7.88
N TRP A 427 5.10 0.25 -6.96
CA TRP A 427 4.11 -0.80 -6.81
C TRP A 427 3.77 -0.97 -5.33
N THR A 428 2.51 -1.13 -5.02
CA THR A 428 2.03 -1.47 -3.70
C THR A 428 1.47 -2.89 -3.75
N GLY A 429 1.95 -3.74 -2.88
CA GLY A 429 1.46 -5.09 -2.71
C GLY A 429 1.03 -5.35 -1.27
N GLY A 430 0.88 -6.61 -0.92
CA GLY A 430 0.61 -7.11 0.41
C GLY A 430 1.70 -8.08 0.87
N PRO A 431 1.47 -8.87 1.92
CA PRO A 431 2.47 -9.76 2.50
C PRO A 431 2.80 -11.00 1.64
N ASP A 432 2.12 -11.18 0.52
CA ASP A 432 2.33 -12.32 -0.37
C ASP A 432 3.18 -11.96 -1.59
N PRO A 433 4.23 -12.72 -1.94
CA PRO A 433 5.04 -12.51 -3.15
C PRO A 433 4.23 -12.49 -4.44
N ASP A 434 3.07 -13.16 -4.49
CA ASP A 434 2.19 -13.14 -5.66
C ASP A 434 1.75 -11.73 -6.05
N TYR A 435 1.57 -10.84 -5.09
CA TYR A 435 1.21 -9.42 -5.34
C TYR A 435 2.27 -8.64 -6.12
N TYR A 436 3.48 -9.17 -6.20
CA TYR A 436 4.61 -8.59 -6.95
C TYR A 436 4.93 -9.42 -8.19
N LEU A 437 5.01 -10.75 -8.05
CA LEU A 437 5.49 -11.63 -9.11
C LEU A 437 4.46 -11.76 -10.24
N TYR A 438 3.21 -12.04 -9.93
CA TYR A 438 2.21 -12.24 -10.97
C TYR A 438 1.89 -10.96 -11.75
N PRO A 439 1.50 -9.83 -11.11
CA PRO A 439 1.16 -8.62 -11.85
C PRO A 439 2.33 -7.99 -12.59
N LEU A 440 3.55 -8.12 -12.05
CA LEU A 440 4.71 -7.46 -12.65
C LEU A 440 5.51 -8.36 -13.59
N PHE A 441 5.42 -9.71 -13.49
CA PHE A 441 6.31 -10.58 -14.27
C PHE A 441 5.60 -11.69 -15.04
N HIS A 442 4.32 -12.01 -14.78
CA HIS A 442 3.63 -13.03 -15.57
C HIS A 442 3.26 -12.48 -16.96
N GLU A 443 3.41 -13.31 -18.02
CA GLU A 443 3.20 -12.88 -19.42
C GLU A 443 1.80 -12.34 -19.69
N SER A 444 0.76 -12.83 -18.99
CA SER A 444 -0.62 -12.34 -19.15
C SER A 444 -0.83 -10.89 -18.74
N GLN A 445 0.14 -10.31 -18.01
CA GLN A 445 0.11 -8.94 -17.51
C GLN A 445 0.88 -7.96 -18.41
N ALA A 446 1.58 -8.48 -19.44
CA ALA A 446 2.29 -7.66 -20.39
C ALA A 446 1.33 -6.74 -21.17
N GLY A 447 1.65 -5.46 -21.20
CA GLY A 447 0.80 -4.44 -21.82
C GLY A 447 -0.45 -4.07 -21.00
N THR A 448 -0.53 -4.51 -19.74
CA THR A 448 -1.59 -4.16 -18.78
C THR A 448 -0.96 -3.56 -17.52
N ASN A 449 -0.36 -4.38 -16.69
CA ASN A 449 0.29 -3.94 -15.45
C ASN A 449 1.79 -3.72 -15.61
N GLN A 450 2.43 -4.39 -16.55
CA GLN A 450 3.86 -4.27 -16.80
C GLN A 450 4.18 -3.93 -18.26
N GLY A 451 5.22 -3.16 -18.47
CA GLY A 451 5.73 -2.73 -19.76
C GLY A 451 7.15 -3.17 -20.06
N HIS A 452 7.74 -4.01 -19.22
CA HIS A 452 9.09 -4.53 -19.52
C HIS A 452 9.07 -5.74 -20.47
N TYR A 453 7.94 -6.45 -20.57
CA TYR A 453 7.77 -7.59 -21.49
C TYR A 453 8.85 -8.67 -21.36
N TYR A 454 9.32 -8.93 -20.16
CA TYR A 454 10.34 -9.95 -19.94
C TYR A 454 9.76 -11.35 -20.18
N GLY A 455 10.39 -12.10 -21.09
CA GLY A 455 9.91 -13.43 -21.48
C GLY A 455 10.35 -14.56 -20.56
N GLY A 456 11.33 -14.31 -19.67
CA GLY A 456 11.87 -15.32 -18.78
C GLY A 456 12.62 -16.48 -19.47
N SER A 457 13.15 -17.38 -18.66
CA SER A 457 13.64 -18.69 -19.10
C SER A 457 12.48 -19.66 -19.34
N ASP A 458 12.79 -20.85 -19.88
CA ASP A 458 11.80 -21.93 -20.06
C ASP A 458 11.18 -22.30 -18.69
N GLY A 459 9.86 -22.15 -18.54
CA GLY A 459 9.13 -22.44 -17.30
C GLY A 459 8.97 -21.28 -16.32
N PHE A 460 9.50 -20.09 -16.62
CA PHE A 460 9.44 -18.93 -15.74
C PHE A 460 8.00 -18.48 -15.41
N HIS A 461 7.18 -18.32 -16.44
CA HIS A 461 5.78 -17.88 -16.24
C HIS A 461 4.91 -18.99 -15.66
N GLU A 462 5.19 -20.24 -16.03
CA GLU A 462 4.54 -21.41 -15.43
C GLU A 462 4.83 -21.52 -13.93
N ALA A 463 6.08 -21.23 -13.50
CA ALA A 463 6.44 -21.23 -12.08
C ALA A 463 5.71 -20.12 -11.29
N ILE A 464 5.57 -18.91 -11.87
CA ILE A 464 4.76 -17.85 -11.25
C ILE A 464 3.30 -18.28 -11.08
N ALA A 465 2.71 -18.88 -12.11
CA ALA A 465 1.34 -19.37 -12.07
C ALA A 465 1.20 -20.57 -11.09
N GLU A 466 2.18 -21.48 -11.04
CA GLU A 466 2.22 -22.60 -10.10
C GLU A 466 2.30 -22.11 -8.64
N GLY A 467 3.17 -21.12 -8.34
CA GLY A 467 3.26 -20.54 -7.00
C GLY A 467 1.97 -19.87 -6.57
N ARG A 468 1.29 -19.18 -7.47
CA ARG A 468 -0.04 -18.60 -7.25
C ARG A 468 -1.10 -19.67 -6.94
N ASN A 469 -1.09 -20.77 -7.69
CA ASN A 469 -2.08 -21.85 -7.61
C ASN A 469 -1.61 -22.99 -6.70
N SER A 470 -0.80 -22.68 -5.69
CA SER A 470 -0.30 -23.65 -4.72
C SER A 470 -0.67 -23.22 -3.30
N ALA A 471 -0.98 -24.18 -2.46
CA ALA A 471 -1.19 -23.97 -1.03
C ALA A 471 0.11 -24.16 -0.23
N GLY A 472 0.17 -23.47 0.91
CA GLY A 472 1.23 -23.58 1.91
C GLY A 472 2.49 -22.78 1.55
N GLN A 473 2.93 -21.95 2.51
CA GLN A 473 4.03 -21.00 2.32
C GLN A 473 5.36 -21.71 1.95
N GLU A 474 5.71 -22.84 2.58
CA GLU A 474 6.97 -23.56 2.30
C GLU A 474 7.02 -24.07 0.85
N ASN A 475 5.91 -24.63 0.34
CA ASN A 475 5.83 -25.08 -1.04
C ASN A 475 5.95 -23.92 -2.03
N ARG A 476 5.27 -22.82 -1.76
CA ARG A 476 5.31 -21.63 -2.59
C ARG A 476 6.68 -20.92 -2.55
N TYR A 477 7.37 -20.95 -1.41
CA TYR A 477 8.74 -20.47 -1.28
C TYR A 477 9.67 -21.21 -2.26
N ASP A 478 9.62 -22.54 -2.29
CA ASP A 478 10.45 -23.37 -3.17
C ASP A 478 10.20 -23.10 -4.66
N ILE A 479 8.99 -22.67 -5.01
CA ILE A 479 8.60 -22.29 -6.39
C ILE A 479 9.07 -20.85 -6.70
N TYR A 480 8.88 -19.89 -5.81
CA TYR A 480 9.14 -18.48 -6.05
C TYR A 480 10.62 -18.08 -5.95
N GLU A 481 11.40 -18.72 -5.07
CA GLU A 481 12.80 -18.36 -4.88
C GLU A 481 13.61 -18.41 -6.19
N PRO A 482 13.54 -19.48 -7.02
CA PRO A 482 14.22 -19.52 -8.31
C PRO A 482 13.74 -18.43 -9.29
N VAL A 483 12.47 -18.06 -9.27
CA VAL A 483 11.88 -16.99 -10.09
C VAL A 483 12.47 -15.64 -9.69
N ILE A 484 12.50 -15.35 -8.39
CA ILE A 484 13.07 -14.11 -7.84
C ILE A 484 14.55 -14.02 -8.20
N ARG A 485 15.31 -15.10 -8.05
CA ARG A 485 16.72 -15.18 -8.40
C ARG A 485 16.97 -14.89 -9.88
N GLU A 486 16.13 -15.42 -10.77
CA GLU A 486 16.22 -15.11 -12.21
C GLU A 486 15.94 -13.63 -12.47
N ILE A 487 14.95 -13.02 -11.83
CA ILE A 487 14.64 -11.59 -11.98
C ILE A 487 15.86 -10.74 -11.56
N VAL A 488 16.49 -11.07 -10.44
CA VAL A 488 17.67 -10.35 -9.92
C VAL A 488 18.88 -10.53 -10.85
N ASP A 489 19.12 -11.73 -11.39
CA ASP A 489 20.24 -12.01 -12.31
C ASP A 489 20.06 -11.33 -13.67
N GLN A 490 18.86 -11.39 -14.23
CA GLN A 490 18.56 -10.90 -15.57
C GLN A 490 18.15 -9.43 -15.63
N LEU A 491 17.81 -8.82 -14.51
CA LEU A 491 17.46 -7.41 -14.36
C LEU A 491 16.42 -6.87 -15.37
N PRO A 492 15.27 -7.52 -15.59
CA PRO A 492 14.19 -6.89 -16.34
C PRO A 492 13.64 -5.67 -15.59
N VAL A 493 13.75 -5.72 -14.28
CA VAL A 493 13.44 -4.66 -13.32
C VAL A 493 14.61 -4.52 -12.36
N LEU A 494 15.09 -3.30 -12.16
CA LEU A 494 16.04 -2.97 -11.11
C LEU A 494 15.22 -2.49 -9.90
N PRO A 495 15.20 -3.25 -8.79
CA PRO A 495 14.59 -2.80 -7.55
C PRO A 495 15.32 -1.56 -7.05
N ALA A 496 14.59 -0.56 -6.55
CA ALA A 496 15.20 0.67 -6.10
C ALA A 496 15.17 0.78 -4.58
N PHE A 497 14.04 1.14 -4.02
CA PHE A 497 13.89 1.36 -2.58
C PHE A 497 12.43 1.31 -2.16
N THR A 498 12.20 1.04 -0.87
CA THR A 498 10.90 1.23 -0.22
C THR A 498 10.82 2.63 0.38
N GLN A 499 9.60 3.08 0.67
CA GLN A 499 9.36 4.24 1.52
C GLN A 499 8.52 3.81 2.71
N ASP A 500 8.96 4.20 3.91
CA ASP A 500 8.25 3.85 5.14
C ASP A 500 6.90 4.56 5.22
N ASN A 501 5.95 3.92 5.90
CA ASN A 501 4.80 4.62 6.45
C ASN A 501 5.26 5.44 7.64
N THR A 502 4.96 6.73 7.62
CA THR A 502 5.47 7.69 8.59
C THR A 502 4.36 8.38 9.36
N MET A 503 4.56 8.54 10.66
CA MET A 503 3.71 9.36 11.53
C MET A 503 4.55 10.24 12.44
N ALA A 504 4.00 11.36 12.88
CA ALA A 504 4.55 12.17 13.95
C ALA A 504 3.48 12.39 15.01
N SER A 505 3.83 12.19 16.27
CA SER A 505 2.94 12.42 17.41
C SER A 505 3.45 13.49 18.34
N ARG A 506 2.57 14.09 19.11
CA ARG A 506 2.95 14.84 20.30
C ARG A 506 3.43 13.88 21.38
N ASN A 507 4.44 14.26 22.16
CA ASN A 507 5.10 13.35 23.13
C ASN A 507 4.27 13.01 24.38
N TYR A 508 3.06 13.53 24.51
CA TYR A 508 2.05 13.04 25.47
C TYR A 508 1.21 11.87 24.91
N VAL A 509 1.31 11.58 23.61
CA VAL A 509 0.76 10.35 23.02
C VAL A 509 1.72 9.21 23.33
N GLN A 510 1.23 8.18 24.01
CA GLN A 510 2.02 7.03 24.44
C GLN A 510 1.61 5.78 23.63
N ASP A 511 2.57 4.86 23.48
CA ASP A 511 2.40 3.54 22.87
C ASP A 511 1.94 3.55 21.38
N LEU A 512 2.04 4.69 20.67
CA LEU A 512 1.77 4.75 19.24
C LEU A 512 2.93 4.11 18.46
N GLN A 513 2.59 3.22 17.52
CA GLN A 513 3.51 2.61 16.58
C GLN A 513 3.00 2.78 15.15
N ALA A 514 3.92 2.91 14.17
CA ALA A 514 3.56 2.86 12.78
C ALA A 514 3.42 1.39 12.33
N HIS A 515 2.48 1.13 11.45
CA HIS A 515 2.24 -0.20 10.89
C HIS A 515 2.71 -0.25 9.43
N PRO A 516 3.28 -1.38 8.97
CA PRO A 516 3.65 -1.58 7.57
C PRO A 516 2.49 -1.37 6.59
N GLU A 517 1.30 -1.85 6.92
CA GLU A 517 0.10 -1.56 6.14
C GLU A 517 -0.44 -0.17 6.46
N VAL A 518 -0.50 0.71 5.45
CA VAL A 518 -0.98 2.09 5.61
C VAL A 518 -2.43 2.16 6.10
N THR A 519 -3.24 1.20 5.69
CA THR A 519 -4.66 1.08 6.08
C THR A 519 -4.86 0.83 7.57
N ARG A 520 -3.84 0.34 8.26
CA ARG A 520 -3.86 0.10 9.70
C ARG A 520 -3.28 1.24 10.54
N ASN A 521 -2.87 2.34 9.93
CA ASN A 521 -2.38 3.52 10.64
C ASN A 521 -3.53 4.54 10.89
N PRO A 522 -3.77 4.96 12.16
CA PRO A 522 -3.09 4.51 13.36
C PRO A 522 -3.69 3.20 13.90
N THR A 523 -2.87 2.24 14.31
CA THR A 523 -3.35 1.16 15.16
C THR A 523 -3.47 1.70 16.58
N LEU A 524 -4.69 1.79 17.10
CA LEU A 524 -4.94 2.37 18.41
C LEU A 524 -5.08 1.32 19.51
N VAL A 525 -5.52 0.10 19.14
CA VAL A 525 -5.73 -1.03 20.07
C VAL A 525 -5.35 -2.32 19.35
N ALA A 526 -4.31 -2.97 19.82
CA ALA A 526 -3.86 -4.29 19.40
C ALA A 526 -3.04 -4.93 20.53
N GLU A 527 -2.66 -6.20 20.42
CA GLU A 527 -1.83 -6.87 21.45
C GLU A 527 -0.51 -6.14 21.72
N TYR A 528 0.07 -5.51 20.70
CA TYR A 528 1.35 -4.80 20.76
C TYR A 528 1.23 -3.29 21.06
N THR A 529 0.01 -2.72 21.05
CA THR A 529 -0.20 -1.29 21.28
C THR A 529 -1.59 -1.01 21.88
N ASN A 530 -1.67 -0.04 22.80
CA ASN A 530 -2.93 0.52 23.30
C ASN A 530 -2.70 2.00 23.60
N VAL A 531 -2.94 2.82 22.58
CA VAL A 531 -2.60 4.24 22.57
C VAL A 531 -3.33 5.00 23.69
N SER A 532 -2.60 5.89 24.38
CA SER A 532 -3.14 6.76 25.42
C SER A 532 -2.59 8.18 25.31
N MET A 533 -3.26 9.13 25.97
CA MET A 533 -2.80 10.51 26.14
C MET A 533 -2.49 10.78 27.62
N GLU A 534 -1.23 11.06 27.99
CA GLU A 534 -0.78 11.37 29.36
C GLU A 534 -0.16 12.77 29.52
#